data_237615dbb5fd377b308af033d9495c3f
#
_entry.id   237615dbb5fd377b308af033d9495c3f
#
_cell.length_a   1.000
_cell.length_b   1.000
_cell.length_c   1.000
_cell.angle_alpha   90.00
_cell.angle_beta   90.00
_cell.angle_gamma   90.00
#
_symmetry.space_group_name_H-M   'P 1'
#
loop_
_entity.id
_entity.type
_entity.pdbx_description
1 polymer ?
#
loop_
_entity_poly.entity_id
_entity_poly.type
_entity_poly.pdbx_seq_one_letter_code
_entity_poly.pdbx_strand_id
1 'polypeptide(L)'
;MGAEMAGETVKSEAICLSVRPWSRTSHVISWLTPSGRVTTLVKGAVRPKRAFLGQYDLNYTCEIVYYSRAHGELHALRECSPIEMRESLRRDYRALALAGYFCMLVERFAPQGDDAIAWFRELSAALDFACRGVGGPGAAAMQLLFFEIKVLVLLGLGPEIESAVGSFALRGERAVPISSDVAELLGSLSASTEPPLVAGDFPIPLDALRVIGVYYSLHLDLPLDVRRSVLGVVAKTAERG
;
A
#
# COMPACT_ATOMS: atom_id res chain seq x y z
N MET A 1 15.04 40.49 -12.07
CA MET A 1 15.16 39.49 -13.15
C MET A 1 15.39 38.16 -12.47
N GLY A 2 14.28 37.45 -12.15
CA GLY A 2 14.32 36.15 -11.47
C GLY A 2 14.75 35.09 -12.49
N ALA A 3 15.81 34.36 -12.21
CA ALA A 3 16.12 33.14 -12.90
C ALA A 3 14.99 32.14 -12.53
N GLU A 4 14.09 31.91 -13.45
CA GLU A 4 13.14 30.82 -13.42
C GLU A 4 13.98 29.54 -13.44
N MET A 5 14.13 28.90 -12.27
CA MET A 5 14.82 27.62 -12.19
C MET A 5 14.00 26.66 -13.05
N ALA A 6 14.53 26.33 -14.22
CA ALA A 6 13.91 25.42 -15.17
C ALA A 6 13.71 24.07 -14.50
N GLY A 7 12.49 23.61 -14.45
CA GLY A 7 12.19 22.27 -13.95
C GLY A 7 12.80 21.22 -14.87
N GLU A 8 13.06 20.05 -14.32
CA GLU A 8 13.69 18.93 -15.01
C GLU A 8 12.64 17.94 -15.52
N THR A 9 12.90 17.32 -16.67
CA THR A 9 12.09 16.19 -17.15
C THR A 9 12.64 14.91 -16.54
N VAL A 10 11.81 14.25 -15.75
CA VAL A 10 12.16 13.01 -15.05
C VAL A 10 11.41 11.86 -15.67
N LYS A 11 12.11 10.74 -15.92
CA LYS A 11 11.57 9.47 -16.34
C LYS A 11 11.74 8.47 -15.20
N SER A 12 10.67 7.75 -14.84
CA SER A 12 10.70 6.77 -13.76
C SER A 12 9.65 5.68 -13.97
N GLU A 13 9.92 4.50 -13.44
CA GLU A 13 8.88 3.53 -13.13
C GLU A 13 8.09 4.02 -11.92
N ALA A 14 6.78 3.78 -11.90
CA ALA A 14 5.89 4.29 -10.86
C ALA A 14 4.68 3.39 -10.67
N ILE A 15 4.29 3.17 -9.42
CA ILE A 15 3.03 2.49 -9.06
C ILE A 15 1.96 3.56 -8.78
N CYS A 16 0.81 3.45 -9.44
CA CYS A 16 -0.31 4.36 -9.23
C CYS A 16 -1.00 4.06 -7.89
N LEU A 17 -0.86 5.00 -6.94
CA LEU A 17 -1.42 4.89 -5.59
C LEU A 17 -2.86 5.41 -5.51
N SER A 18 -3.16 6.50 -6.21
CA SER A 18 -4.51 7.05 -6.27
C SER A 18 -4.71 7.90 -7.52
N VAL A 19 -5.96 7.94 -7.99
CA VAL A 19 -6.42 8.80 -9.08
C VAL A 19 -7.58 9.63 -8.57
N ARG A 20 -7.42 10.95 -8.56
CA ARG A 20 -8.44 11.87 -8.05
C ARG A 20 -8.87 12.87 -9.14
N PRO A 21 -10.16 13.13 -9.32
CA PRO A 21 -10.60 14.17 -10.22
C PRO A 21 -10.13 15.53 -9.71
N TRP A 22 -9.45 16.31 -10.57
CA TRP A 22 -9.06 17.68 -10.31
C TRP A 22 -10.08 18.69 -10.89
N SER A 23 -10.58 18.36 -12.05
CA SER A 23 -11.64 19.11 -12.74
C SER A 23 -12.47 18.15 -13.57
N ARG A 24 -13.47 18.66 -14.29
CA ARG A 24 -14.30 17.84 -15.18
C ARG A 24 -13.50 16.99 -16.19
N THR A 25 -12.28 17.37 -16.53
CA THR A 25 -11.49 16.67 -17.54
C THR A 25 -10.06 16.35 -17.11
N SER A 26 -9.66 16.66 -15.87
CA SER A 26 -8.28 16.51 -15.42
C SER A 26 -8.21 15.67 -14.16
N HIS A 27 -7.13 14.90 -14.01
CA HIS A 27 -6.86 14.09 -12.84
C HIS A 27 -5.59 14.58 -12.12
N VAL A 28 -5.57 14.42 -10.81
CA VAL A 28 -4.37 14.39 -9.99
C VAL A 28 -4.08 12.95 -9.63
N ILE A 29 -2.86 12.51 -9.87
CA ILE A 29 -2.43 11.14 -9.64
C ILE A 29 -1.29 11.16 -8.64
N SER A 30 -1.39 10.32 -7.62
CA SER A 30 -0.30 10.03 -6.70
C SER A 30 0.41 8.76 -7.14
N TRP A 31 1.72 8.82 -7.21
CA TRP A 31 2.60 7.73 -7.63
C TRP A 31 3.60 7.40 -6.55
N LEU A 32 3.98 6.13 -6.46
CA LEU A 32 5.19 5.71 -5.78
C LEU A 32 6.25 5.39 -6.83
N THR A 33 7.38 6.08 -6.77
CA THR A 33 8.57 5.77 -7.57
C THR A 33 9.68 5.21 -6.67
N PRO A 34 10.73 4.58 -7.20
CA PRO A 34 11.90 4.20 -6.41
C PRO A 34 12.55 5.34 -5.64
N SER A 35 12.39 6.58 -6.13
CA SER A 35 12.96 7.79 -5.50
C SER A 35 12.02 8.49 -4.53
N GLY A 36 10.77 8.04 -4.37
CA GLY A 36 9.80 8.66 -3.48
C GLY A 36 8.41 8.81 -4.08
N ARG A 37 7.51 9.40 -3.30
CA ARG A 37 6.16 9.71 -3.80
C ARG A 37 6.17 10.96 -4.67
N VAL A 38 5.45 10.90 -5.77
CA VAL A 38 5.33 11.99 -6.75
C VAL A 38 3.86 12.22 -7.04
N THR A 39 3.45 13.49 -7.10
CA THR A 39 2.07 13.84 -7.48
C THR A 39 2.08 14.57 -8.82
N THR A 40 1.25 14.09 -9.76
CA THR A 40 1.18 14.66 -11.11
C THR A 40 -0.22 15.11 -11.49
N LEU A 41 -0.29 16.20 -12.26
CA LEU A 41 -1.51 16.67 -12.90
C LEU A 41 -1.56 16.20 -14.36
N VAL A 42 -2.67 15.54 -14.72
CA VAL A 42 -2.99 15.14 -16.10
C VAL A 42 -4.12 16.00 -16.62
N LYS A 43 -3.79 16.99 -17.45
CA LYS A 43 -4.79 17.86 -18.07
C LYS A 43 -5.51 17.14 -19.23
N GLY A 44 -6.84 17.17 -19.22
CA GLY A 44 -7.64 16.57 -20.28
C GLY A 44 -7.62 15.03 -20.25
N ALA A 45 -7.40 14.43 -19.11
CA ALA A 45 -7.30 12.97 -18.90
C ALA A 45 -8.44 12.17 -19.49
N VAL A 46 -9.68 12.66 -19.36
CA VAL A 46 -10.89 11.97 -19.83
C VAL A 46 -11.40 12.45 -21.19
N ARG A 47 -10.65 13.29 -21.89
CA ARG A 47 -11.05 13.74 -23.24
C ARG A 47 -10.82 12.63 -24.26
N PRO A 48 -11.79 12.36 -25.16
CA PRO A 48 -11.61 11.40 -26.25
C PRO A 48 -10.34 11.70 -27.07
N LYS A 49 -9.67 10.64 -27.54
CA LYS A 49 -8.44 10.72 -28.38
C LYS A 49 -7.23 11.37 -27.68
N ARG A 50 -7.19 11.47 -26.35
CA ARG A 50 -6.00 11.88 -25.62
C ARG A 50 -5.09 10.69 -25.30
N ALA A 51 -3.79 10.95 -25.30
CA ALA A 51 -2.75 9.93 -25.10
C ALA A 51 -2.82 9.21 -23.74
N PHE A 52 -3.48 9.80 -22.75
CA PHE A 52 -3.57 9.24 -21.40
C PHE A 52 -4.77 8.34 -21.14
N LEU A 53 -5.73 8.27 -22.06
CA LEU A 53 -6.93 7.45 -21.84
C LEU A 53 -6.56 5.97 -21.77
N GLY A 54 -6.84 5.34 -20.63
CA GLY A 54 -6.53 3.93 -20.37
C GLY A 54 -5.06 3.62 -20.07
N GLN A 55 -4.18 4.64 -19.98
CA GLN A 55 -2.76 4.43 -19.74
C GLN A 55 -2.41 4.28 -18.25
N TYR A 56 -3.31 4.61 -17.35
CA TYR A 56 -3.13 4.46 -15.91
C TYR A 56 -4.45 4.16 -15.20
N ASP A 57 -4.34 3.44 -14.12
CA ASP A 57 -5.41 3.22 -13.15
C ASP A 57 -4.78 2.82 -11.81
N LEU A 58 -5.59 2.76 -10.74
CA LEU A 58 -5.15 2.30 -9.42
C LEU A 58 -4.44 0.93 -9.53
N ASN A 59 -3.35 0.77 -8.82
CA ASN A 59 -2.49 -0.43 -8.77
C ASN A 59 -1.67 -0.71 -10.05
N TYR A 60 -1.79 0.09 -11.11
CA TYR A 60 -0.93 -0.08 -12.28
C TYR A 60 0.52 0.30 -11.95
N THR A 61 1.46 -0.46 -12.47
CA THR A 61 2.84 -0.02 -12.62
C THR A 61 3.00 0.54 -14.03
N CYS A 62 3.51 1.76 -14.12
CA CYS A 62 3.68 2.49 -15.38
C CYS A 62 5.11 3.03 -15.49
N GLU A 63 5.59 3.17 -16.70
CA GLU A 63 6.68 4.09 -17.00
C GLU A 63 6.07 5.48 -17.17
N ILE A 64 6.51 6.44 -16.36
CA ILE A 64 6.03 7.82 -16.41
C ILE A 64 7.14 8.79 -16.78
N VAL A 65 6.80 9.81 -17.56
CA VAL A 65 7.63 10.98 -17.81
C VAL A 65 6.88 12.20 -17.29
N TYR A 66 7.49 12.94 -16.39
CA TYR A 66 6.88 14.14 -15.85
C TYR A 66 7.88 15.31 -15.80
N TYR A 67 7.34 16.51 -15.90
CA TYR A 67 8.09 17.73 -15.71
C TYR A 67 8.07 18.11 -14.24
N SER A 68 9.22 17.97 -13.58
CA SER A 68 9.41 18.34 -12.19
C SER A 68 9.45 19.87 -12.08
N ARG A 69 8.63 20.43 -11.19
CA ARG A 69 8.67 21.87 -10.88
C ARG A 69 9.57 22.09 -9.68
N ALA A 70 10.46 23.08 -9.78
CA ALA A 70 11.39 23.41 -8.71
C ALA A 70 10.69 23.84 -7.41
N HIS A 71 9.51 24.43 -7.52
CA HIS A 71 8.69 24.85 -6.38
C HIS A 71 7.29 24.27 -6.54
N GLY A 72 6.97 23.28 -5.71
CA GLY A 72 5.63 22.69 -5.62
C GLY A 72 5.59 21.19 -5.73
N GLU A 73 4.60 20.60 -5.05
CA GLU A 73 4.40 19.16 -4.97
C GLU A 73 3.63 18.57 -6.19
N LEU A 74 3.09 19.45 -7.05
CA LEU A 74 2.26 19.04 -8.18
C LEU A 74 3.01 19.24 -9.51
N HIS A 75 3.48 18.14 -10.07
CA HIS A 75 4.23 18.08 -11.32
C HIS A 75 3.29 17.90 -12.53
N ALA A 76 3.78 18.05 -13.74
CA ALA A 76 2.99 17.86 -14.95
C ALA A 76 3.34 16.54 -15.62
N LEU A 77 2.39 15.58 -15.69
CA LEU A 77 2.58 14.33 -16.43
C LEU A 77 2.69 14.64 -17.93
N ARG A 78 3.71 14.10 -18.59
CA ARG A 78 4.00 14.24 -20.02
C ARG A 78 3.67 12.98 -20.78
N GLU A 79 4.13 11.84 -20.27
CA GLU A 79 3.94 10.53 -20.86
C GLU A 79 3.60 9.50 -19.77
N CYS A 80 2.84 8.49 -20.12
CA CYS A 80 2.52 7.37 -19.27
C CYS A 80 2.29 6.15 -20.13
N SER A 81 2.99 5.07 -19.83
CA SER A 81 2.84 3.79 -20.51
C SER A 81 2.71 2.68 -19.48
N PRO A 82 1.64 1.89 -19.47
CA PRO A 82 1.49 0.80 -18.52
C PRO A 82 2.54 -0.29 -18.77
N ILE A 83 3.20 -0.74 -17.70
CA ILE A 83 4.10 -1.89 -17.67
C ILE A 83 3.35 -3.11 -17.17
N GLU A 84 2.63 -2.95 -16.05
CA GLU A 84 1.87 -4.01 -15.41
C GLU A 84 0.49 -3.47 -14.98
N MET A 85 -0.57 -4.03 -15.54
CA MET A 85 -1.95 -3.55 -15.29
C MET A 85 -2.67 -4.31 -14.17
N ARG A 86 -2.15 -5.47 -13.78
CA ARG A 86 -2.70 -6.31 -12.69
C ARG A 86 -4.20 -6.58 -12.83
N GLU A 87 -4.66 -6.87 -14.02
CA GLU A 87 -6.09 -7.07 -14.34
C GLU A 87 -6.75 -8.18 -13.51
N SER A 88 -5.97 -9.15 -13.03
CA SER A 88 -6.46 -10.23 -12.17
C SER A 88 -7.05 -9.73 -10.86
N LEU A 89 -6.58 -8.59 -10.31
CA LEU A 89 -7.14 -7.98 -9.11
C LEU A 89 -8.64 -7.66 -9.24
N ARG A 90 -9.09 -7.32 -10.45
CA ARG A 90 -10.49 -6.98 -10.71
C ARG A 90 -11.44 -8.19 -10.71
N ARG A 91 -10.89 -9.40 -10.73
CA ARG A 91 -11.65 -10.65 -10.71
C ARG A 91 -11.92 -11.16 -9.29
N ASP A 92 -11.15 -10.69 -8.33
CA ASP A 92 -11.29 -11.01 -6.91
C ASP A 92 -11.43 -9.72 -6.10
N TYR A 93 -12.61 -9.52 -5.56
CA TYR A 93 -12.91 -8.31 -4.83
C TYR A 93 -12.14 -8.18 -3.51
N ARG A 94 -11.72 -9.30 -2.89
CA ARG A 94 -10.82 -9.27 -1.72
C ARG A 94 -9.43 -8.81 -2.12
N ALA A 95 -8.90 -9.34 -3.21
CA ALA A 95 -7.60 -8.93 -3.77
C ALA A 95 -7.61 -7.44 -4.11
N LEU A 96 -8.67 -6.96 -4.75
CA LEU A 96 -8.82 -5.54 -5.08
C LEU A 96 -8.90 -4.65 -3.84
N ALA A 97 -9.63 -5.06 -2.81
CA ALA A 97 -9.74 -4.32 -1.57
C ALA A 97 -8.41 -4.26 -0.80
N LEU A 98 -7.67 -5.37 -0.75
CA LEU A 98 -6.33 -5.41 -0.17
C LEU A 98 -5.36 -4.51 -0.92
N ALA A 99 -5.31 -4.61 -2.25
CA ALA A 99 -4.45 -3.80 -3.10
C ALA A 99 -4.73 -2.29 -2.92
N GLY A 100 -6.00 -1.89 -2.87
CA GLY A 100 -6.40 -0.52 -2.59
C GLY A 100 -5.96 -0.04 -1.20
N TYR A 101 -6.08 -0.91 -0.19
CA TYR A 101 -5.61 -0.62 1.16
C TYR A 101 -4.09 -0.48 1.23
N PHE A 102 -3.35 -1.35 0.56
CA PHE A 102 -1.88 -1.28 0.48
C PHE A 102 -1.41 0.03 -0.17
N CYS A 103 -2.02 0.41 -1.29
CA CYS A 103 -1.75 1.69 -1.93
C CYS A 103 -2.06 2.88 -1.01
N MET A 104 -3.15 2.82 -0.25
CA MET A 104 -3.52 3.87 0.71
C MET A 104 -2.50 3.98 1.86
N LEU A 105 -2.03 2.87 2.42
CA LEU A 105 -0.98 2.89 3.44
C LEU A 105 0.31 3.51 2.91
N VAL A 106 0.72 3.12 1.70
CA VAL A 106 1.93 3.68 1.05
C VAL A 106 1.73 5.16 0.72
N GLU A 107 0.56 5.56 0.22
CA GLU A 107 0.28 6.99 -0.04
C GLU A 107 0.37 7.82 1.24
N ARG A 108 -0.01 7.25 2.37
CA ARG A 108 0.02 7.95 3.66
C ARG A 108 1.41 8.02 4.28
N PHE A 109 2.20 6.95 4.21
CA PHE A 109 3.38 6.78 5.03
C PHE A 109 4.71 6.77 4.27
N ALA A 110 4.73 6.45 2.98
CA ALA A 110 5.98 6.46 2.23
C ALA A 110 6.55 7.89 2.08
N PRO A 111 7.88 8.05 2.06
CA PRO A 111 8.51 9.35 1.99
C PRO A 111 8.19 10.09 0.68
N GLN A 112 8.19 11.41 0.74
CA GLN A 112 8.17 12.31 -0.42
C GLN A 112 9.61 12.67 -0.76
N GLY A 113 10.14 12.14 -1.85
CA GLY A 113 11.55 12.30 -2.19
C GLY A 113 12.46 11.43 -1.32
N ASP A 114 13.64 11.13 -1.82
CA ASP A 114 14.69 10.32 -1.21
C ASP A 114 14.31 8.87 -0.86
N ASP A 115 14.99 7.97 -1.56
CA ASP A 115 15.12 6.51 -1.31
C ASP A 115 13.86 5.79 -0.82
N ALA A 116 12.84 5.67 -1.69
CA ALA A 116 11.68 4.85 -1.44
C ALA A 116 11.77 3.46 -2.11
N ILE A 117 12.97 3.01 -2.51
CA ILE A 117 13.14 1.74 -3.23
C ILE A 117 12.61 0.54 -2.44
N ALA A 118 12.77 0.54 -1.12
CA ALA A 118 12.23 -0.50 -0.26
C ALA A 118 10.69 -0.49 -0.26
N TRP A 119 10.07 0.67 -0.15
CA TRP A 119 8.62 0.85 -0.26
C TRP A 119 8.07 0.40 -1.62
N PHE A 120 8.79 0.75 -2.70
CA PHE A 120 8.43 0.36 -4.06
C PHE A 120 8.44 -1.15 -4.23
N ARG A 121 9.50 -1.82 -3.76
CA ARG A 121 9.64 -3.27 -3.82
C ARG A 121 8.57 -3.99 -3.00
N GLU A 122 8.34 -3.57 -1.76
CA GLU A 122 7.35 -4.19 -0.88
C GLU A 122 5.92 -4.03 -1.43
N LEU A 123 5.57 -2.83 -1.93
CA LEU A 123 4.25 -2.64 -2.53
C LEU A 123 4.09 -3.47 -3.81
N SER A 124 5.09 -3.46 -4.71
CA SER A 124 5.04 -4.26 -5.95
C SER A 124 4.85 -5.75 -5.63
N ALA A 125 5.65 -6.28 -4.71
CA ALA A 125 5.56 -7.69 -4.30
C ALA A 125 4.19 -8.03 -3.69
N ALA A 126 3.64 -7.15 -2.85
CA ALA A 126 2.31 -7.34 -2.25
C ALA A 126 1.19 -7.33 -3.30
N LEU A 127 1.25 -6.41 -4.26
CA LEU A 127 0.28 -6.34 -5.36
C LEU A 127 0.39 -7.57 -6.29
N ASP A 128 1.60 -7.99 -6.62
CA ASP A 128 1.84 -9.17 -7.46
C ASP A 128 1.41 -10.46 -6.74
N PHE A 129 1.60 -10.53 -5.43
CA PHE A 129 1.10 -11.65 -4.63
C PHE A 129 -0.43 -11.69 -4.64
N ALA A 130 -1.10 -10.54 -4.44
CA ALA A 130 -2.56 -10.44 -4.50
C ALA A 130 -3.11 -10.84 -5.88
N CYS A 131 -2.37 -10.60 -6.97
CA CYS A 131 -2.73 -11.01 -8.33
C CYS A 131 -2.81 -12.53 -8.52
N ARG A 132 -2.10 -13.31 -7.72
CA ARG A 132 -2.15 -14.78 -7.75
C ARG A 132 -3.41 -15.34 -7.10
N GLY A 133 -4.20 -14.47 -6.49
CA GLY A 133 -5.38 -14.81 -5.72
C GLY A 133 -5.09 -14.85 -4.22
N VAL A 134 -5.98 -14.27 -3.45
CA VAL A 134 -5.80 -14.16 -2.00
C VAL A 134 -6.33 -15.36 -1.21
N GLY A 135 -6.93 -16.32 -1.89
CA GLY A 135 -7.51 -17.48 -1.24
C GLY A 135 -8.73 -17.17 -0.37
N GLY A 136 -8.89 -17.93 0.71
CA GLY A 136 -9.98 -17.72 1.67
C GLY A 136 -9.78 -16.51 2.58
N PRO A 137 -10.78 -16.21 3.45
CA PRO A 137 -10.73 -15.08 4.38
C PRO A 137 -9.50 -15.06 5.29
N GLY A 138 -9.05 -16.20 5.79
CA GLY A 138 -7.86 -16.32 6.63
C GLY A 138 -6.58 -15.99 5.88
N ALA A 139 -6.45 -16.47 4.65
CA ALA A 139 -5.28 -16.18 3.80
C ALA A 139 -5.23 -14.69 3.43
N ALA A 140 -6.37 -14.08 3.10
CA ALA A 140 -6.46 -12.65 2.84
C ALA A 140 -6.12 -11.81 4.08
N ALA A 141 -6.57 -12.24 5.25
CA ALA A 141 -6.25 -11.60 6.53
C ALA A 141 -4.74 -11.70 6.86
N MET A 142 -4.11 -12.82 6.54
CA MET A 142 -2.66 -13.00 6.68
C MET A 142 -1.86 -12.09 5.75
N GLN A 143 -2.29 -11.91 4.51
CA GLN A 143 -1.65 -10.97 3.59
C GLN A 143 -1.76 -9.52 4.09
N LEU A 144 -2.92 -9.12 4.60
CA LEU A 144 -3.13 -7.81 5.21
C LEU A 144 -2.17 -7.61 6.38
N LEU A 145 -2.16 -8.56 7.32
CA LEU A 145 -1.31 -8.50 8.51
C LEU A 145 0.18 -8.43 8.15
N PHE A 146 0.62 -9.27 7.21
CA PHE A 146 2.00 -9.27 6.72
C PHE A 146 2.39 -7.90 6.16
N PHE A 147 1.58 -7.32 5.27
CA PHE A 147 1.89 -6.03 4.66
C PHE A 147 1.89 -4.89 5.69
N GLU A 148 0.95 -4.90 6.65
CA GLU A 148 0.96 -3.95 7.76
C GLU A 148 2.27 -4.03 8.56
N ILE A 149 2.75 -5.22 8.88
CA ILE A 149 4.02 -5.41 9.57
C ILE A 149 5.18 -4.87 8.72
N LYS A 150 5.20 -5.11 7.40
CA LYS A 150 6.24 -4.56 6.52
C LYS A 150 6.24 -3.03 6.51
N VAL A 151 5.08 -2.40 6.49
CA VAL A 151 4.97 -0.94 6.60
C VAL A 151 5.54 -0.44 7.93
N LEU A 152 5.24 -1.11 9.04
CA LEU A 152 5.83 -0.76 10.34
C LEU A 152 7.36 -0.90 10.34
N VAL A 153 7.89 -1.97 9.75
CA VAL A 153 9.34 -2.17 9.61
C VAL A 153 9.97 -1.06 8.78
N LEU A 154 9.37 -0.68 7.66
CA LEU A 154 9.82 0.41 6.79
C LEU A 154 9.82 1.78 7.51
N LEU A 155 8.93 1.95 8.47
CA LEU A 155 8.86 3.16 9.33
C LEU A 155 9.84 3.12 10.49
N GLY A 156 10.58 2.03 10.69
CA GLY A 156 11.40 1.83 11.89
C GLY A 156 10.59 1.54 13.15
N LEU A 157 9.32 1.19 13.00
CA LEU A 157 8.37 0.85 14.07
C LEU A 157 8.03 -0.64 14.07
N GLY A 158 8.93 -1.48 13.57
CA GLY A 158 8.71 -2.93 13.54
C GLY A 158 8.35 -3.46 14.93
N PRO A 159 7.42 -4.45 15.02
CA PRO A 159 6.99 -4.97 16.30
C PRO A 159 8.17 -5.63 17.05
N GLU A 160 8.62 -5.01 18.13
CA GLU A 160 9.55 -5.59 19.07
C GLU A 160 8.76 -6.33 20.17
N ILE A 161 9.02 -7.62 20.30
CA ILE A 161 8.33 -8.46 21.28
C ILE A 161 9.19 -8.54 22.53
N GLU A 162 8.69 -8.00 23.63
CA GLU A 162 9.30 -8.16 24.94
C GLU A 162 8.72 -9.39 25.64
N SER A 163 9.60 -10.27 26.09
CA SER A 163 9.25 -11.41 26.93
C SER A 163 9.61 -11.08 28.38
N ALA A 164 8.59 -10.90 29.22
CA ALA A 164 8.74 -10.87 30.68
C ALA A 164 8.15 -12.16 31.25
N VAL A 165 8.51 -12.51 32.51
CA VAL A 165 8.11 -13.78 33.15
C VAL A 165 6.62 -14.07 32.95
N GLY A 166 6.31 -14.99 32.05
CA GLY A 166 4.95 -15.44 31.75
C GLY A 166 4.06 -14.52 30.93
N SER A 167 4.60 -13.44 30.34
CA SER A 167 3.85 -12.54 29.47
C SER A 167 4.68 -12.03 28.31
N PHE A 168 4.04 -11.73 27.20
CA PHE A 168 4.62 -11.06 26.04
C PHE A 168 3.96 -9.71 25.87
N ALA A 169 4.71 -8.73 25.38
CA ALA A 169 4.17 -7.43 25.03
C ALA A 169 4.86 -6.88 23.78
N LEU A 170 4.13 -6.15 22.97
CA LEU A 170 4.72 -5.29 21.96
C LEU A 170 5.26 -4.04 22.62
N ARG A 171 6.54 -3.72 22.32
CA ARG A 171 7.20 -2.51 22.80
C ARG A 171 6.51 -1.27 22.22
N GLY A 172 6.31 -0.27 23.06
CA GLY A 172 5.74 1.02 22.70
C GLY A 172 5.59 1.88 23.95
N GLU A 173 5.07 3.11 23.83
CA GLU A 173 4.76 3.97 24.98
C GLU A 173 3.79 3.32 25.97
N ARG A 174 2.95 2.39 25.48
CA ARG A 174 2.15 1.47 26.28
C ARG A 174 2.37 0.05 25.78
N ALA A 175 2.91 -0.80 26.61
CA ALA A 175 3.04 -2.22 26.34
C ALA A 175 1.64 -2.82 26.06
N VAL A 176 1.49 -3.48 24.93
CA VAL A 176 0.26 -4.18 24.55
C VAL A 176 0.46 -5.66 24.91
N PRO A 177 -0.26 -6.21 25.91
CA PRO A 177 -0.14 -7.62 26.26
C PRO A 177 -0.62 -8.51 25.11
N ILE A 178 0.15 -9.55 24.81
CA ILE A 178 -0.14 -10.52 23.74
C ILE A 178 0.05 -11.96 24.24
N SER A 179 -0.64 -12.91 23.62
CA SER A 179 -0.41 -14.34 23.89
C SER A 179 0.89 -14.83 23.24
N SER A 180 1.40 -15.98 23.68
CA SER A 180 2.55 -16.65 23.06
C SER A 180 2.36 -16.89 21.57
N ASP A 181 1.17 -17.36 21.17
CA ASP A 181 0.85 -17.68 19.77
C ASP A 181 0.88 -16.43 18.89
N VAL A 182 0.35 -15.30 19.40
CA VAL A 182 0.42 -14.00 18.71
C VAL A 182 1.86 -13.52 18.64
N ALA A 183 2.65 -13.68 19.71
CA ALA A 183 4.06 -13.30 19.73
C ALA A 183 4.85 -14.09 18.68
N GLU A 184 4.66 -15.40 18.60
CA GLU A 184 5.31 -16.28 17.62
C GLU A 184 4.91 -15.89 16.19
N LEU A 185 3.62 -15.70 15.95
CA LEU A 185 3.11 -15.28 14.63
C LEU A 185 3.72 -13.93 14.19
N LEU A 186 3.65 -12.91 15.03
CA LEU A 186 4.18 -11.58 14.70
C LEU A 186 5.70 -11.61 14.50
N GLY A 187 6.43 -12.38 15.31
CA GLY A 187 7.87 -12.57 15.17
C GLY A 187 8.22 -13.24 13.85
N SER A 188 7.51 -14.29 13.48
CA SER A 188 7.72 -15.00 12.21
C SER A 188 7.42 -14.11 10.99
N LEU A 189 6.34 -13.34 11.03
CA LEU A 189 5.97 -12.41 9.95
C LEU A 189 6.96 -11.24 9.82
N SER A 190 7.48 -10.74 10.92
CA SER A 190 8.50 -9.67 10.90
C SER A 190 9.80 -10.13 10.25
N ALA A 191 10.20 -11.37 10.52
CA ALA A 191 11.43 -11.97 9.98
C ALA A 191 11.28 -12.46 8.53
N SER A 192 10.06 -12.73 8.06
CA SER A 192 9.82 -13.25 6.72
C SER A 192 10.04 -12.17 5.66
N THR A 193 10.60 -12.56 4.52
CA THR A 193 10.76 -11.71 3.33
C THR A 193 9.60 -11.83 2.35
N GLU A 194 8.81 -12.89 2.47
CA GLU A 194 7.69 -13.17 1.58
C GLU A 194 6.39 -13.37 2.37
N PRO A 195 5.23 -13.03 1.79
CA PRO A 195 3.95 -13.33 2.41
C PRO A 195 3.80 -14.82 2.65
N PRO A 196 3.27 -15.26 3.80
CA PRO A 196 3.07 -16.66 4.07
C PRO A 196 2.07 -17.25 3.08
N LEU A 197 2.47 -18.37 2.44
CA LEU A 197 1.56 -19.18 1.64
C LEU A 197 0.66 -19.96 2.60
N VAL A 198 -0.56 -19.50 2.76
CA VAL A 198 -1.57 -20.18 3.57
C VAL A 198 -2.45 -21.01 2.65
N ALA A 199 -2.30 -22.33 2.73
CA ALA A 199 -3.11 -23.26 1.95
C ALA A 199 -4.36 -23.67 2.73
N GLY A 200 -5.50 -23.76 2.04
CA GLY A 200 -6.75 -24.26 2.62
C GLY A 200 -7.54 -23.23 3.44
N ASP A 201 -8.41 -23.73 4.28
CA ASP A 201 -9.28 -22.92 5.16
C ASP A 201 -8.55 -22.59 6.46
N PHE A 202 -7.70 -21.56 6.39
CA PHE A 202 -6.93 -21.06 7.52
C PHE A 202 -7.80 -20.14 8.39
N PRO A 203 -7.78 -20.27 9.72
CA PRO A 203 -8.53 -19.39 10.60
C PRO A 203 -8.01 -17.95 10.53
N ILE A 204 -8.91 -16.98 10.62
CA ILE A 204 -8.54 -15.57 10.65
C ILE A 204 -7.77 -15.28 11.95
N PRO A 205 -6.55 -14.71 11.91
CA PRO A 205 -5.76 -14.43 13.11
C PRO A 205 -6.27 -13.17 13.83
N LEU A 206 -7.47 -13.25 14.41
CA LEU A 206 -8.19 -12.08 14.95
C LEU A 206 -7.42 -11.33 16.03
N ASP A 207 -6.75 -12.03 16.93
CA ASP A 207 -6.01 -11.39 18.02
C ASP A 207 -4.78 -10.66 17.49
N ALA A 208 -4.03 -11.24 16.56
CA ALA A 208 -2.92 -10.57 15.90
C ALA A 208 -3.37 -9.33 15.12
N LEU A 209 -4.48 -9.44 14.37
CA LEU A 209 -5.07 -8.31 13.66
C LEU A 209 -5.52 -7.20 14.61
N ARG A 210 -6.11 -7.56 15.76
CA ARG A 210 -6.52 -6.58 16.76
C ARG A 210 -5.33 -5.85 17.37
N VAL A 211 -4.29 -6.59 17.74
CA VAL A 211 -3.07 -6.05 18.33
C VAL A 211 -2.38 -5.08 17.37
N ILE A 212 -2.17 -5.47 16.11
CA ILE A 212 -1.57 -4.59 15.10
C ILE A 212 -2.46 -3.37 14.81
N GLY A 213 -3.79 -3.54 14.81
CA GLY A 213 -4.72 -2.41 14.65
C GLY A 213 -4.61 -1.37 15.77
N VAL A 214 -4.48 -1.82 17.02
CA VAL A 214 -4.23 -0.93 18.16
C VAL A 214 -2.89 -0.24 18.00
N TYR A 215 -1.84 -0.97 17.59
CA TYR A 215 -0.51 -0.43 17.38
C TYR A 215 -0.51 0.68 16.29
N TYR A 216 -1.18 0.46 15.17
CA TYR A 216 -1.37 1.47 14.13
C TYR A 216 -2.11 2.72 14.63
N SER A 217 -3.12 2.54 15.47
CA SER A 217 -3.88 3.66 16.04
C SER A 217 -3.05 4.49 17.02
N LEU A 218 -2.19 3.83 17.82
CA LEU A 218 -1.37 4.51 18.84
C LEU A 218 -0.17 5.24 18.23
N HIS A 219 0.49 4.66 17.22
CA HIS A 219 1.77 5.16 16.70
C HIS A 219 1.64 5.91 15.36
N LEU A 220 0.60 5.61 14.57
CA LEU A 220 0.48 6.13 13.21
C LEU A 220 -0.77 6.97 12.99
N ASP A 221 -1.58 7.16 14.02
CA ASP A 221 -2.84 7.92 13.93
C ASP A 221 -3.72 7.48 12.74
N LEU A 222 -3.73 6.16 12.47
CA LEU A 222 -4.55 5.59 11.42
C LEU A 222 -5.98 5.40 11.94
N PRO A 223 -6.99 6.01 11.31
CA PRO A 223 -8.38 5.84 11.71
C PRO A 223 -8.79 4.36 11.63
N LEU A 224 -9.33 3.83 12.72
CA LEU A 224 -9.72 2.41 12.82
C LEU A 224 -10.85 2.02 11.86
N ASP A 225 -11.69 2.96 11.43
CA ASP A 225 -12.79 2.76 10.50
C ASP A 225 -12.31 2.38 9.10
N VAL A 226 -11.22 2.97 8.62
CA VAL A 226 -10.60 2.64 7.33
C VAL A 226 -10.15 1.17 7.33
N ARG A 227 -9.43 0.77 8.37
CA ARG A 227 -8.96 -0.60 8.52
C ARG A 227 -10.12 -1.60 8.71
N ARG A 228 -11.16 -1.22 9.49
CA ARG A 228 -12.37 -2.04 9.68
C ARG A 228 -13.11 -2.28 8.38
N SER A 229 -13.17 -1.29 7.49
CA SER A 229 -13.80 -1.44 6.18
C SER A 229 -13.13 -2.54 5.36
N VAL A 230 -11.80 -2.55 5.30
CA VAL A 230 -11.06 -3.59 4.58
C VAL A 230 -11.20 -4.96 5.25
N LEU A 231 -11.10 -5.02 6.59
CA LEU A 231 -11.31 -6.27 7.33
C LEU A 231 -12.71 -6.83 7.13
N GLY A 232 -13.73 -5.97 7.06
CA GLY A 232 -15.10 -6.37 6.77
C GLY A 232 -15.27 -7.00 5.39
N VAL A 233 -14.45 -6.57 4.42
CA VAL A 233 -14.39 -7.16 3.08
C VAL A 233 -13.65 -8.50 3.09
N VAL A 234 -12.49 -8.52 3.72
CA VAL A 234 -11.58 -9.67 3.78
C VAL A 234 -12.22 -10.84 4.53
N ALA A 235 -12.91 -10.56 5.64
CA ALA A 235 -13.52 -11.58 6.50
C ALA A 235 -14.85 -12.16 5.98
N LYS A 236 -15.49 -11.53 4.97
CA LYS A 236 -16.74 -12.08 4.42
C LYS A 236 -16.48 -13.44 3.79
N THR A 237 -17.12 -14.47 4.33
CA THR A 237 -17.29 -15.74 3.63
C THR A 237 -18.09 -15.48 2.35
N ALA A 238 -17.71 -16.08 1.24
CA ALA A 238 -18.54 -16.05 0.06
C ALA A 238 -19.87 -16.74 0.45
N GLU A 239 -20.95 -15.98 0.53
CA GLU A 239 -22.28 -16.58 0.54
C GLU A 239 -22.37 -17.39 -0.75
N ARG A 240 -22.47 -18.70 -0.61
CA ARG A 240 -22.69 -19.60 -1.74
C ARG A 240 -24.03 -19.22 -2.34
N GLY A 241 -24.00 -18.51 -3.47
CA GLY A 241 -25.13 -18.40 -4.36
C GLY A 241 -25.28 -19.67 -5.20
#